data_22b3c8bd6faf0a6237d89b602fd04e29
#
_entry.id   22b3c8bd6faf0a6237d89b602fd04e29
#
_cell.length_a   1.000
_cell.length_b   1.000
_cell.length_c   1.000
_cell.angle_alpha   90.00
_cell.angle_beta   90.00
_cell.angle_gamma   90.00
#
_symmetry.space_group_name_H-M   'P 1'
#
loop_
_entity.id
_entity.type
_entity.pdbx_description
1 polymer ?
#
loop_
_entity_poly.entity_id
_entity_poly.type
_entity_poly.pdbx_seq_one_letter_code
_entity_poly.pdbx_strand_id
1 'polypeptide(L)'
;VMTVVSAAMGQAFFTLSLGIGAIAIFGSYIDKSRRLTGEAISVAILDTLVALMAGLVIFPACFAFGVNPGSGPNLVFITLPNVFNEMPGSRIWGAMFFLFMSFAALSTIIAVFQNILSFAQDLWGWSLKKSIALNAVVITLLSLPCALGFNVWSFIQPLGVGTTIQDLEDFIVSNNILPLGSLVYLLFCVSRYGWGWDNFMKEANEGKGIKFPKWPKIYITYILPLIVLFIFVQGYIEKF
;
A
#
# COMPACT_ATOMS: atom_id res chain seq x y z
N VAL A 1 -0.51 23.87 -0.92
CA VAL A 1 0.57 23.16 -0.19
C VAL A 1 -0.02 22.08 0.68
N MET A 2 -1.07 22.37 1.49
CA MET A 2 -1.66 21.40 2.41
C MET A 2 -2.20 20.16 1.68
N THR A 3 -2.95 20.33 0.60
CA THR A 3 -3.46 19.24 -0.25
C THR A 3 -2.35 18.34 -0.78
N VAL A 4 -1.22 18.91 -1.20
CA VAL A 4 -0.08 18.12 -1.69
C VAL A 4 0.55 17.31 -0.56
N VAL A 5 0.68 17.88 0.63
CA VAL A 5 1.22 17.17 1.80
C VAL A 5 0.29 16.04 2.21
N SER A 6 -1.02 16.30 2.29
CA SER A 6 -2.03 15.29 2.62
C SER A 6 -2.01 14.13 1.63
N ALA A 7 -2.01 14.41 0.33
CA ALA A 7 -1.93 13.39 -0.71
C ALA A 7 -0.63 12.58 -0.63
N ALA A 8 0.51 13.23 -0.40
CA ALA A 8 1.80 12.55 -0.26
C ALA A 8 1.83 11.62 0.97
N MET A 9 1.23 12.07 2.09
CA MET A 9 1.14 11.24 3.30
C MET A 9 0.19 10.05 3.10
N GLY A 10 -0.96 10.26 2.46
CA GLY A 10 -1.88 9.18 2.08
C GLY A 10 -1.19 8.15 1.17
N GLN A 11 -0.44 8.63 0.16
CA GLN A 11 0.34 7.76 -0.71
C GLN A 11 1.43 6.98 0.05
N ALA A 12 2.08 7.57 1.04
CA ALA A 12 3.07 6.86 1.86
C ALA A 12 2.44 5.72 2.69
N PHE A 13 1.22 5.89 3.22
CA PHE A 13 0.48 4.81 3.86
C PHE A 13 0.16 3.67 2.89
N PHE A 14 -0.23 4.02 1.67
CA PHE A 14 -0.60 3.05 0.64
C PHE A 14 0.63 2.26 0.16
N THR A 15 1.69 2.94 -0.29
CA THR A 15 2.85 2.29 -0.91
C THR A 15 3.62 1.42 0.09
N LEU A 16 3.73 1.85 1.36
CA LEU A 16 4.35 1.07 2.42
C LEU A 16 3.40 0.07 3.10
N SER A 17 2.12 0.01 2.69
CA SER A 17 1.11 -0.91 3.22
C SER A 17 1.04 -0.95 4.76
N LEU A 18 1.15 0.22 5.40
CA LEU A 18 1.37 0.32 6.86
C LEU A 18 0.20 -0.23 7.69
N GLY A 19 -1.03 0.00 7.26
CA GLY A 19 -2.22 -0.34 8.05
C GLY A 19 -2.76 -1.76 7.86
N ILE A 20 -2.33 -2.46 6.81
CA ILE A 20 -2.82 -3.81 6.47
C ILE A 20 -1.89 -4.94 6.92
N GLY A 21 -0.80 -4.62 7.60
CA GLY A 21 0.09 -5.62 8.19
C GLY A 21 1.05 -6.33 7.24
N ALA A 22 1.10 -5.96 5.95
CA ALA A 22 2.00 -6.61 4.99
C ALA A 22 3.48 -6.42 5.37
N ILE A 23 3.88 -5.22 5.79
CA ILE A 23 5.25 -5.00 6.30
C ILE A 23 5.48 -5.74 7.63
N ALA A 24 4.47 -5.85 8.49
CA ALA A 24 4.61 -6.56 9.75
C ALA A 24 4.89 -8.05 9.54
N ILE A 25 4.18 -8.70 8.60
CA ILE A 25 4.44 -10.11 8.28
C ILE A 25 5.83 -10.32 7.66
N PHE A 26 6.29 -9.44 6.78
CA PHE A 26 7.65 -9.52 6.26
C PHE A 26 8.69 -9.26 7.34
N GLY A 27 8.42 -8.34 8.27
CA GLY A 27 9.25 -8.11 9.44
C GLY A 27 9.43 -9.37 10.30
N SER A 28 8.43 -10.23 10.39
CA SER A 28 8.52 -11.49 11.14
C SER A 28 9.47 -12.52 10.53
N TYR A 29 9.82 -12.39 9.25
CA TYR A 29 10.80 -13.26 8.56
C TYR A 29 12.23 -12.74 8.60
N ILE A 30 12.45 -11.51 9.10
CA ILE A 30 13.80 -10.96 9.22
C ILE A 30 14.53 -11.70 10.35
N ASP A 31 15.74 -12.17 10.03
CA ASP A 31 16.60 -12.81 11.01
C ASP A 31 17.00 -11.83 12.12
N LYS A 32 16.96 -12.28 13.37
CA LYS A 32 17.31 -11.48 14.56
C LYS A 32 18.75 -11.00 14.61
N SER A 33 19.59 -11.43 13.67
CA SER A 33 20.94 -10.89 13.48
C SER A 33 20.95 -9.46 12.93
N ARG A 34 19.82 -9.01 12.32
CA ARG A 34 19.67 -7.68 11.70
C ARG A 34 18.70 -6.80 12.46
N ARG A 35 19.03 -5.53 12.63
CA ARG A 35 18.16 -4.54 13.26
C ARG A 35 17.06 -4.09 12.31
N LEU A 36 15.83 -4.07 12.80
CA LEU A 36 14.65 -3.66 12.03
C LEU A 36 14.74 -2.21 11.51
N THR A 37 15.40 -1.31 12.24
CA THR A 37 15.57 0.10 11.84
C THR A 37 16.29 0.24 10.49
N GLY A 38 17.36 -0.52 10.29
CA GLY A 38 18.12 -0.49 9.02
C GLY A 38 17.29 -1.00 7.86
N GLU A 39 16.56 -2.08 8.07
CA GLU A 39 15.69 -2.67 7.06
C GLU A 39 14.52 -1.71 6.71
N ALA A 40 13.87 -1.10 7.70
CA ALA A 40 12.81 -0.12 7.49
C ALA A 40 13.29 1.10 6.69
N ILE A 41 14.48 1.63 6.99
CA ILE A 41 15.07 2.74 6.23
C ILE A 41 15.38 2.31 4.80
N SER A 42 15.92 1.11 4.60
CA SER A 42 16.24 0.59 3.27
C SER A 42 14.98 0.43 2.42
N VAL A 43 13.89 -0.10 2.99
CA VAL A 43 12.60 -0.22 2.32
C VAL A 43 12.08 1.16 1.91
N ALA A 44 12.07 2.13 2.82
CA ALA A 44 11.57 3.48 2.53
C ALA A 44 12.40 4.19 1.44
N ILE A 45 13.73 4.04 1.46
CA ILE A 45 14.61 4.62 0.43
C ILE A 45 14.37 3.96 -0.93
N LEU A 46 14.32 2.64 -0.98
CA LEU A 46 14.12 1.91 -2.25
C LEU A 46 12.74 2.20 -2.85
N ASP A 47 11.70 2.21 -2.04
CA ASP A 47 10.34 2.56 -2.47
C ASP A 47 10.29 3.96 -3.07
N THR A 48 10.85 4.95 -2.37
CA THR A 48 10.93 6.33 -2.84
C THR A 48 11.75 6.45 -4.13
N LEU A 49 12.88 5.75 -4.23
CA LEU A 49 13.72 5.75 -5.42
C LEU A 49 12.97 5.22 -6.64
N VAL A 50 12.29 4.07 -6.49
CA VAL A 50 11.50 3.47 -7.58
C VAL A 50 10.36 4.39 -8.00
N ALA A 51 9.65 5.01 -7.05
CA ALA A 51 8.58 5.96 -7.34
C ALA A 51 9.09 7.18 -8.12
N LEU A 52 10.23 7.75 -7.73
CA LEU A 52 10.85 8.88 -8.45
C LEU A 52 11.29 8.48 -9.86
N MET A 53 11.92 7.31 -10.01
CA MET A 53 12.34 6.81 -11.33
C MET A 53 11.14 6.56 -12.25
N ALA A 54 10.07 5.94 -11.73
CA ALA A 54 8.83 5.74 -12.48
C ALA A 54 8.22 7.08 -12.92
N GLY A 55 8.17 8.07 -12.03
CA GLY A 55 7.68 9.41 -12.34
C GLY A 55 8.49 10.08 -13.44
N LEU A 56 9.83 9.99 -13.40
CA LEU A 56 10.72 10.54 -14.43
C LEU A 56 10.53 9.91 -15.82
N VAL A 57 10.05 8.69 -15.89
CA VAL A 57 9.72 8.01 -17.15
C VAL A 57 8.30 8.33 -17.61
N ILE A 58 7.32 8.21 -16.72
CA ILE A 58 5.90 8.28 -17.09
C ILE A 58 5.46 9.71 -17.36
N PHE A 59 5.82 10.71 -16.53
CA PHE A 59 5.35 12.08 -16.71
C PHE A 59 5.83 12.71 -18.03
N PRO A 60 7.13 12.66 -18.40
CA PRO A 60 7.53 13.18 -19.70
C PRO A 60 6.85 12.48 -20.88
N ALA A 61 6.64 11.16 -20.79
CA ALA A 61 5.93 10.43 -21.82
C ALA A 61 4.47 10.91 -21.95
N CYS A 62 3.75 11.08 -20.84
CA CYS A 62 2.39 11.61 -20.84
C CYS A 62 2.31 12.99 -21.49
N PHE A 63 3.22 13.90 -21.15
CA PHE A 63 3.25 15.25 -21.72
C PHE A 63 3.63 15.24 -23.20
N ALA A 64 4.57 14.39 -23.62
CA ALA A 64 4.96 14.26 -25.02
C ALA A 64 3.81 13.79 -25.92
N PHE A 65 2.93 12.95 -25.40
CA PHE A 65 1.78 12.41 -26.12
C PHE A 65 0.45 13.12 -25.78
N GLY A 66 0.48 14.23 -25.05
CA GLY A 66 -0.70 15.04 -24.73
C GLY A 66 -1.71 14.35 -23.80
N VAL A 67 -1.25 13.44 -22.94
CA VAL A 67 -2.09 12.63 -22.08
C VAL A 67 -2.08 13.17 -20.65
N ASN A 68 -3.25 13.15 -19.98
CA ASN A 68 -3.35 13.55 -18.60
C ASN A 68 -2.77 12.45 -17.66
N PRO A 69 -1.69 12.74 -16.92
CA PRO A 69 -1.09 11.77 -15.98
C PRO A 69 -1.99 11.43 -14.78
N GLY A 70 -3.03 12.25 -14.50
CA GLY A 70 -3.99 12.01 -13.41
C GLY A 70 -5.14 11.07 -13.74
N SER A 71 -5.05 10.28 -14.81
CA SER A 71 -6.16 9.44 -15.30
C SER A 71 -6.36 8.12 -14.52
N GLY A 72 -5.66 7.90 -13.40
CA GLY A 72 -5.79 6.70 -12.59
C GLY A 72 -5.50 5.40 -13.36
N PRO A 73 -6.30 4.32 -13.21
CA PRO A 73 -6.11 3.05 -13.93
C PRO A 73 -6.10 3.20 -15.44
N ASN A 74 -6.82 4.17 -15.99
CA ASN A 74 -6.85 4.46 -17.42
C ASN A 74 -5.47 4.88 -17.95
N LEU A 75 -4.63 5.49 -17.12
CA LEU A 75 -3.24 5.80 -17.48
C LEU A 75 -2.47 4.53 -17.86
N VAL A 76 -2.62 3.48 -17.09
CA VAL A 76 -1.90 2.21 -17.26
C VAL A 76 -2.48 1.36 -18.39
N PHE A 77 -3.80 1.25 -18.49
CA PHE A 77 -4.46 0.29 -19.37
C PHE A 77 -4.93 0.88 -20.71
N ILE A 78 -5.04 2.19 -20.81
CA ILE A 78 -5.46 2.86 -22.06
C ILE A 78 -4.33 3.75 -22.58
N THR A 79 -3.80 4.63 -21.75
CA THR A 79 -2.86 5.67 -22.16
C THR A 79 -1.48 5.12 -22.52
N LEU A 80 -0.86 4.36 -21.60
CA LEU A 80 0.47 3.82 -21.87
C LEU A 80 0.51 2.85 -23.06
N PRO A 81 -0.48 1.98 -23.29
CA PRO A 81 -0.58 1.20 -24.53
C PRO A 81 -0.60 2.08 -25.79
N ASN A 82 -1.33 3.19 -25.77
CA ASN A 82 -1.35 4.11 -26.91
C ASN A 82 0.02 4.79 -27.12
N VAL A 83 0.69 5.19 -26.03
CA VAL A 83 2.06 5.71 -26.09
C VAL A 83 3.01 4.67 -26.70
N PHE A 84 2.93 3.41 -26.28
CA PHE A 84 3.77 2.35 -26.83
C PHE A 84 3.50 2.13 -28.32
N ASN A 85 2.26 2.26 -28.79
CA ASN A 85 1.91 2.09 -30.19
C ASN A 85 2.59 3.12 -31.11
N GLU A 86 2.89 4.30 -30.61
CA GLU A 86 3.62 5.35 -31.35
C GLU A 86 5.16 5.13 -31.33
N MET A 87 5.66 4.18 -30.52
CA MET A 87 7.09 3.91 -30.38
C MET A 87 7.57 2.82 -31.36
N PRO A 88 8.78 2.94 -31.94
CA PRO A 88 9.40 1.83 -32.66
C PRO A 88 9.53 0.59 -31.77
N GLY A 89 9.05 -0.56 -32.24
CA GLY A 89 9.07 -1.79 -31.46
C GLY A 89 7.98 -1.88 -30.37
N SER A 90 6.85 -1.21 -30.57
CA SER A 90 5.69 -1.12 -29.65
C SER A 90 5.31 -2.42 -28.95
N ARG A 91 5.29 -3.54 -29.70
CA ARG A 91 4.94 -4.86 -29.15
C ARG A 91 5.91 -5.33 -28.08
N ILE A 92 7.22 -5.06 -28.25
CA ILE A 92 8.25 -5.47 -27.29
C ILE A 92 8.13 -4.61 -26.03
N TRP A 93 8.06 -3.28 -26.17
CA TRP A 93 7.95 -2.36 -25.04
C TRP A 93 6.66 -2.60 -24.23
N GLY A 94 5.53 -2.74 -24.92
CA GLY A 94 4.26 -3.05 -24.26
C GLY A 94 4.29 -4.40 -23.54
N ALA A 95 4.80 -5.46 -24.17
CA ALA A 95 4.92 -6.77 -23.55
C ALA A 95 5.84 -6.75 -22.32
N MET A 96 6.99 -6.10 -22.39
CA MET A 96 7.91 -5.95 -21.25
C MET A 96 7.27 -5.16 -20.11
N PHE A 97 6.61 -4.05 -20.41
CA PHE A 97 5.94 -3.23 -19.40
C PHE A 97 4.89 -4.03 -18.65
N PHE A 98 3.96 -4.69 -19.34
CA PHE A 98 2.92 -5.48 -18.69
C PHE A 98 3.45 -6.73 -17.99
N LEU A 99 4.53 -7.33 -18.48
CA LEU A 99 5.21 -8.42 -17.79
C LEU A 99 5.78 -7.96 -16.44
N PHE A 100 6.55 -6.88 -16.42
CA PHE A 100 7.11 -6.34 -15.18
C PHE A 100 6.04 -5.84 -14.22
N MET A 101 4.99 -5.20 -14.74
CA MET A 101 3.85 -4.78 -13.93
C MET A 101 3.12 -5.99 -13.30
N SER A 102 2.99 -7.09 -14.05
CA SER A 102 2.42 -8.33 -13.52
C SER A 102 3.27 -8.91 -12.38
N PHE A 103 4.59 -8.88 -12.49
CA PHE A 103 5.47 -9.31 -11.40
C PHE A 103 5.38 -8.39 -10.18
N ALA A 104 5.30 -7.08 -10.39
CA ALA A 104 5.11 -6.12 -9.31
C ALA A 104 3.78 -6.34 -8.58
N ALA A 105 2.68 -6.51 -9.32
CA ALA A 105 1.37 -6.81 -8.76
C ALA A 105 1.36 -8.14 -8.00
N LEU A 106 1.99 -9.18 -8.54
CA LEU A 106 2.06 -10.50 -7.92
C LEU A 106 2.80 -10.44 -6.57
N SER A 107 3.89 -9.68 -6.47
CA SER A 107 4.63 -9.54 -5.22
C SER A 107 3.77 -8.89 -4.12
N THR A 108 2.98 -7.88 -4.46
CA THR A 108 2.05 -7.22 -3.52
C THR A 108 0.93 -8.15 -3.09
N ILE A 109 0.34 -8.89 -4.04
CA ILE A 109 -0.70 -9.88 -3.74
C ILE A 109 -0.16 -10.94 -2.77
N ILE A 110 1.03 -11.48 -3.00
CA ILE A 110 1.66 -12.47 -2.11
C ILE A 110 1.82 -11.89 -0.70
N ALA A 111 2.25 -10.63 -0.56
CA ALA A 111 2.40 -9.98 0.74
C ALA A 111 1.10 -9.91 1.54
N VAL A 112 0.03 -9.44 0.91
CA VAL A 112 -1.29 -9.33 1.55
C VAL A 112 -1.86 -10.72 1.86
N PHE A 113 -1.76 -11.66 0.90
CA PHE A 113 -2.19 -13.04 1.13
C PHE A 113 -1.47 -13.69 2.28
N GLN A 114 -0.15 -13.54 2.37
CA GLN A 114 0.65 -14.12 3.45
C GLN A 114 0.19 -13.62 4.83
N ASN A 115 -0.16 -12.32 4.93
CA ASN A 115 -0.70 -11.77 6.17
C ASN A 115 -2.04 -12.43 6.55
N ILE A 116 -2.96 -12.54 5.59
CA ILE A 116 -4.29 -13.16 5.82
C ILE A 116 -4.14 -14.66 6.14
N LEU A 117 -3.26 -15.37 5.44
CA LEU A 117 -3.02 -16.79 5.67
C LEU A 117 -2.43 -17.04 7.07
N SER A 118 -1.45 -16.23 7.50
CA SER A 118 -0.86 -16.33 8.83
C SER A 118 -1.91 -16.06 9.90
N PHE A 119 -2.73 -15.03 9.74
CA PHE A 119 -3.83 -14.75 10.64
C PHE A 119 -4.80 -15.93 10.78
N ALA A 120 -5.20 -16.54 9.67
CA ALA A 120 -6.12 -17.68 9.67
C ALA A 120 -5.51 -18.93 10.34
N GLN A 121 -4.21 -19.13 10.16
CA GLN A 121 -3.50 -20.24 10.79
C GLN A 121 -3.33 -20.02 12.31
N ASP A 122 -2.91 -18.82 12.70
CA ASP A 122 -2.61 -18.50 14.10
C ASP A 122 -3.87 -18.38 14.97
N LEU A 123 -4.92 -17.72 14.44
CA LEU A 123 -6.13 -17.46 15.21
C LEU A 123 -7.14 -18.63 15.17
N TRP A 124 -7.31 -19.25 13.99
CA TRP A 124 -8.32 -20.29 13.79
C TRP A 124 -7.73 -21.71 13.70
N GLY A 125 -6.41 -21.84 13.77
CA GLY A 125 -5.73 -23.14 13.69
C GLY A 125 -5.95 -23.85 12.34
N TRP A 126 -6.20 -23.11 11.26
CA TRP A 126 -6.46 -23.73 9.96
C TRP A 126 -5.18 -24.28 9.34
N SER A 127 -5.31 -25.40 8.64
CA SER A 127 -4.19 -25.90 7.82
C SER A 127 -3.92 -24.94 6.67
N LEU A 128 -2.66 -24.83 6.24
CA LEU A 128 -2.24 -23.98 5.13
C LEU A 128 -3.08 -24.20 3.87
N LYS A 129 -3.34 -25.48 3.51
CA LYS A 129 -4.16 -25.82 2.32
C LYS A 129 -5.60 -25.28 2.42
N LYS A 130 -6.23 -25.40 3.59
CA LYS A 130 -7.57 -24.86 3.83
C LYS A 130 -7.56 -23.34 3.77
N SER A 131 -6.58 -22.71 4.38
CA SER A 131 -6.44 -21.24 4.36
C SER A 131 -6.26 -20.72 2.93
N ILE A 132 -5.39 -21.34 2.13
CA ILE A 132 -5.18 -20.97 0.73
C ILE A 132 -6.46 -21.14 -0.08
N ALA A 133 -7.09 -22.31 -0.03
CA ALA A 133 -8.27 -22.60 -0.84
C ALA A 133 -9.43 -21.63 -0.53
N LEU A 134 -9.72 -21.42 0.76
CA LEU A 134 -10.81 -20.52 1.16
C LEU A 134 -10.52 -19.06 0.81
N ASN A 135 -9.29 -18.59 1.09
CA ASN A 135 -8.92 -17.22 0.74
C ASN A 135 -8.91 -16.99 -0.76
N ALA A 136 -8.45 -17.94 -1.58
CA ALA A 136 -8.50 -17.83 -3.03
C ALA A 136 -9.94 -17.65 -3.53
N VAL A 137 -10.89 -18.43 -3.01
CA VAL A 137 -12.31 -18.29 -3.36
C VAL A 137 -12.85 -16.93 -2.90
N VAL A 138 -12.62 -16.54 -1.64
CA VAL A 138 -13.11 -15.27 -1.08
C VAL A 138 -12.58 -14.08 -1.87
N ILE A 139 -11.28 -14.05 -2.14
CA ILE A 139 -10.67 -12.92 -2.88
C ILE A 139 -11.19 -12.87 -4.32
N THR A 140 -11.31 -14.02 -4.99
CA THR A 140 -11.89 -14.07 -6.32
C THR A 140 -13.30 -13.50 -6.33
N LEU A 141 -14.15 -13.90 -5.38
CA LEU A 141 -15.51 -13.38 -5.27
C LEU A 141 -15.56 -11.88 -4.95
N LEU A 142 -14.69 -11.41 -4.04
CA LEU A 142 -14.61 -9.99 -3.66
C LEU A 142 -14.01 -9.10 -4.75
N SER A 143 -13.19 -9.64 -5.66
CA SER A 143 -12.64 -8.89 -6.79
C SER A 143 -13.61 -8.75 -7.97
N LEU A 144 -14.65 -9.58 -8.04
CA LEU A 144 -15.66 -9.50 -9.12
C LEU A 144 -16.37 -8.15 -9.19
N PRO A 145 -16.85 -7.54 -8.08
CA PRO A 145 -17.50 -6.23 -8.13
C PRO A 145 -16.60 -5.16 -8.73
N CYS A 146 -15.32 -5.14 -8.33
CA CYS A 146 -14.32 -4.22 -8.89
C CYS A 146 -14.20 -4.40 -10.41
N ALA A 147 -13.98 -5.62 -10.89
CA ALA A 147 -13.82 -5.91 -12.31
C ALA A 147 -15.09 -5.62 -13.12
N LEU A 148 -16.25 -5.97 -12.60
CA LEU A 148 -17.56 -5.73 -13.26
C LEU A 148 -17.95 -4.25 -13.23
N GLY A 149 -17.49 -3.48 -12.27
CA GLY A 149 -17.76 -2.05 -12.13
C GLY A 149 -17.28 -1.21 -13.32
N PHE A 150 -16.30 -1.69 -14.08
CA PHE A 150 -15.82 -1.02 -15.29
C PHE A 150 -16.66 -1.31 -16.55
N ASN A 151 -17.56 -2.29 -16.52
CA ASN A 151 -18.36 -2.66 -17.69
C ASN A 151 -19.82 -2.98 -17.33
N VAL A 152 -20.13 -4.21 -16.92
CA VAL A 152 -21.52 -4.68 -16.69
C VAL A 152 -22.21 -3.89 -15.57
N TRP A 153 -21.48 -3.50 -14.53
CA TRP A 153 -21.97 -2.75 -13.37
C TRP A 153 -21.54 -1.28 -13.37
N SER A 154 -21.17 -0.72 -14.53
CA SER A 154 -20.75 0.68 -14.66
C SER A 154 -21.86 1.70 -14.30
N PHE A 155 -23.12 1.25 -14.23
CA PHE A 155 -24.23 2.07 -13.76
C PHE A 155 -24.23 2.26 -12.22
N ILE A 156 -23.47 1.45 -11.48
CA ILE A 156 -23.33 1.57 -10.02
C ILE A 156 -22.24 2.61 -9.73
N GLN A 157 -22.66 3.77 -9.23
CA GLN A 157 -21.80 4.91 -8.94
C GLN A 157 -21.87 5.26 -7.44
N PRO A 158 -21.19 4.51 -6.58
CA PRO A 158 -21.44 4.53 -5.12
C PRO A 158 -21.00 5.81 -4.42
N LEU A 159 -20.07 6.58 -5.00
CA LEU A 159 -19.56 7.84 -4.43
C LEU A 159 -20.01 9.07 -5.24
N GLY A 160 -20.98 8.91 -6.13
CA GLY A 160 -21.49 9.98 -6.98
C GLY A 160 -21.21 9.77 -8.47
N VAL A 161 -21.71 10.69 -9.29
CA VAL A 161 -21.65 10.59 -10.76
C VAL A 161 -20.19 10.50 -11.24
N GLY A 162 -19.93 9.51 -12.08
CA GLY A 162 -18.61 9.25 -12.68
C GLY A 162 -17.68 8.38 -11.83
N THR A 163 -18.12 7.91 -10.66
CA THR A 163 -17.36 6.99 -9.83
C THR A 163 -17.66 5.53 -10.17
N THR A 164 -16.72 4.65 -9.88
CA THR A 164 -16.80 3.21 -10.06
C THR A 164 -16.86 2.48 -8.71
N ILE A 165 -17.13 1.19 -8.73
CA ILE A 165 -17.02 0.34 -7.52
C ILE A 165 -15.59 0.33 -6.99
N GLN A 166 -14.58 0.36 -7.87
CA GLN A 166 -13.18 0.48 -7.46
C GLN A 166 -12.90 1.75 -6.65
N ASP A 167 -13.51 2.88 -7.02
CA ASP A 167 -13.33 4.14 -6.26
C ASP A 167 -13.87 4.03 -4.83
N LEU A 168 -14.95 3.25 -4.62
CA LEU A 168 -15.46 2.95 -3.29
C LEU A 168 -14.50 2.03 -2.52
N GLU A 169 -14.03 0.96 -3.15
CA GLU A 169 -13.09 0.01 -2.53
C GLU A 169 -11.79 0.71 -2.16
N ASP A 170 -11.25 1.54 -3.05
CA ASP A 170 -10.06 2.36 -2.78
C ASP A 170 -10.31 3.34 -1.63
N PHE A 171 -11.44 4.03 -1.61
CA PHE A 171 -11.79 4.93 -0.50
C PHE A 171 -11.85 4.18 0.85
N ILE A 172 -12.44 2.98 0.88
CA ILE A 172 -12.49 2.15 2.08
C ILE A 172 -11.08 1.76 2.54
N VAL A 173 -10.22 1.34 1.63
CA VAL A 173 -8.86 0.92 1.95
C VAL A 173 -7.98 2.13 2.29
N SER A 174 -7.85 3.08 1.38
CA SER A 174 -6.87 4.16 1.47
C SER A 174 -7.22 5.20 2.52
N ASN A 175 -8.51 5.52 2.66
CA ASN A 175 -8.96 6.54 3.61
C ASN A 175 -9.40 6.00 4.97
N ASN A 176 -9.64 4.69 5.11
CA ASN A 176 -10.06 4.10 6.38
C ASN A 176 -9.09 3.03 6.91
N ILE A 177 -8.94 1.92 6.18
CA ILE A 177 -8.20 0.77 6.70
C ILE A 177 -6.72 1.11 6.92
N LEU A 178 -6.08 1.81 5.99
CA LEU A 178 -4.66 2.15 6.10
C LEU A 178 -4.38 3.12 7.26
N PRO A 179 -5.05 4.28 7.40
CA PRO A 179 -4.79 5.18 8.52
C PRO A 179 -5.18 4.57 9.87
N LEU A 180 -6.37 3.98 9.98
CA LEU A 180 -6.83 3.40 11.25
C LEU A 180 -6.01 2.18 11.65
N GLY A 181 -5.67 1.30 10.71
CA GLY A 181 -4.80 0.16 10.95
C GLY A 181 -3.40 0.60 11.40
N SER A 182 -2.82 1.62 10.74
CA SER A 182 -1.55 2.21 11.15
C SER A 182 -1.61 2.78 12.56
N LEU A 183 -2.71 3.44 12.92
CA LEU A 183 -2.93 3.95 14.26
C LEU A 183 -2.99 2.83 15.30
N VAL A 184 -3.67 1.73 14.98
CA VAL A 184 -3.74 0.55 15.85
C VAL A 184 -2.35 -0.04 16.09
N TYR A 185 -1.56 -0.29 15.03
CA TYR A 185 -0.18 -0.76 15.15
C TYR A 185 0.69 0.19 15.98
N LEU A 186 0.59 1.49 15.70
CA LEU A 186 1.35 2.51 16.42
C LEU A 186 1.00 2.50 17.92
N LEU A 187 -0.29 2.55 18.26
CA LEU A 187 -0.74 2.53 19.65
C LEU A 187 -0.38 1.22 20.35
N PHE A 188 -0.45 0.09 19.67
CA PHE A 188 0.00 -1.19 20.21
C PHE A 188 1.50 -1.15 20.56
N CYS A 189 2.35 -0.60 19.71
CA CYS A 189 3.78 -0.53 19.96
C CYS A 189 4.17 0.42 21.11
N VAL A 190 3.39 1.50 21.35
CA VAL A 190 3.78 2.52 22.34
C VAL A 190 2.99 2.47 23.64
N SER A 191 1.78 1.88 23.62
CA SER A 191 0.90 1.83 24.80
C SER A 191 1.33 0.78 25.80
N ARG A 192 1.15 1.09 27.07
CA ARG A 192 1.31 0.14 28.18
C ARG A 192 0.29 -1.01 28.16
N TYR A 193 -0.83 -0.86 27.48
CA TYR A 193 -1.85 -1.89 27.32
C TYR A 193 -1.61 -2.81 26.12
N GLY A 194 -0.66 -2.44 25.24
CA GLY A 194 -0.21 -3.25 24.12
C GLY A 194 1.18 -3.86 24.39
N TRP A 195 2.01 -3.89 23.35
CA TRP A 195 3.38 -4.40 23.47
C TRP A 195 4.28 -3.50 24.34
N GLY A 196 4.11 -2.19 24.21
CA GLY A 196 4.79 -1.19 25.00
C GLY A 196 6.13 -0.75 24.42
N TRP A 197 6.49 0.51 24.72
CA TRP A 197 7.68 1.16 24.17
C TRP A 197 8.98 0.39 24.47
N ASP A 198 9.14 -0.16 25.66
CA ASP A 198 10.39 -0.80 26.04
C ASP A 198 10.62 -2.13 25.31
N ASN A 199 9.56 -2.90 25.09
CA ASN A 199 9.60 -4.12 24.31
C ASN A 199 9.83 -3.81 22.82
N PHE A 200 9.16 -2.79 22.28
CA PHE A 200 9.42 -2.28 20.93
C PHE A 200 10.89 -1.90 20.76
N MET A 201 11.45 -1.13 21.69
CA MET A 201 12.85 -0.70 21.64
C MET A 201 13.83 -1.86 21.74
N LYS A 202 13.52 -2.88 22.50
CA LYS A 202 14.33 -4.08 22.64
C LYS A 202 14.39 -4.83 21.31
N GLU A 203 13.25 -5.10 20.72
CA GLU A 203 13.13 -5.81 19.43
C GLU A 203 13.75 -5.02 18.27
N ALA A 204 13.42 -3.73 18.14
CA ALA A 204 13.95 -2.87 17.08
C ALA A 204 15.48 -2.74 17.09
N ASN A 205 16.10 -2.93 18.27
CA ASN A 205 17.54 -2.84 18.47
C ASN A 205 18.25 -4.20 18.62
N GLU A 206 17.53 -5.30 18.50
CA GLU A 206 18.14 -6.63 18.49
C GLU A 206 19.00 -6.82 17.22
N GLY A 207 20.15 -7.46 17.35
CA GLY A 207 21.06 -7.71 16.23
C GLY A 207 22.03 -6.57 15.90
N LYS A 208 22.55 -6.59 14.66
CA LYS A 208 23.58 -5.66 14.17
C LYS A 208 23.00 -4.69 13.15
N GLY A 209 23.44 -3.44 13.14
CA GLY A 209 23.02 -2.40 12.19
C GLY A 209 22.66 -1.08 12.87
N ILE A 210 21.83 -0.26 12.23
CA ILE A 210 21.43 1.06 12.71
C ILE A 210 20.51 0.91 13.93
N LYS A 211 20.83 1.59 15.03
CA LYS A 211 20.01 1.59 16.24
C LYS A 211 18.82 2.52 16.08
N PHE A 212 17.67 2.09 16.56
CA PHE A 212 16.54 2.99 16.75
C PHE A 212 16.84 3.98 17.87
N PRO A 213 16.77 5.30 17.63
CA PRO A 213 17.10 6.30 18.64
C PRO A 213 16.01 6.38 19.73
N LYS A 214 16.38 6.86 20.92
CA LYS A 214 15.44 7.00 22.05
C LYS A 214 14.65 8.31 22.04
N TRP A 215 15.18 9.34 21.37
CA TRP A 215 14.60 10.69 21.39
C TRP A 215 13.19 10.80 20.79
N PRO A 216 12.76 10.01 19.78
CA PRO A 216 11.45 10.19 19.18
C PRO A 216 10.29 9.60 19.99
N LYS A 217 10.52 9.11 21.22
CA LYS A 217 9.48 8.53 22.06
C LYS A 217 8.24 9.42 22.16
N ILE A 218 8.44 10.69 22.52
CA ILE A 218 7.32 11.66 22.68
C ILE A 218 6.62 11.89 21.34
N TYR A 219 7.39 12.06 20.27
CA TYR A 219 6.87 12.23 18.92
C TYR A 219 5.99 11.04 18.50
N ILE A 220 6.51 9.81 18.63
CA ILE A 220 5.83 8.59 18.22
C ILE A 220 4.62 8.28 19.10
N THR A 221 4.70 8.61 20.41
CA THR A 221 3.62 8.30 21.35
C THR A 221 2.44 9.27 21.25
N TYR A 222 2.69 10.56 20.98
CA TYR A 222 1.66 11.60 21.06
C TYR A 222 1.45 12.34 19.73
N ILE A 223 2.51 12.77 19.07
CA ILE A 223 2.41 13.60 17.88
C ILE A 223 2.01 12.79 16.65
N LEU A 224 2.66 11.65 16.43
CA LEU A 224 2.41 10.81 15.27
C LEU A 224 0.97 10.27 15.21
N PRO A 225 0.35 9.81 16.33
CA PRO A 225 -1.08 9.45 16.32
C PRO A 225 -2.01 10.60 15.91
N LEU A 226 -1.70 11.82 16.35
CA LEU A 226 -2.49 13.02 15.97
C LEU A 226 -2.32 13.32 14.47
N ILE A 227 -1.13 13.16 13.93
CA ILE A 227 -0.89 13.32 12.49
C ILE A 227 -1.69 12.28 11.70
N VAL A 228 -1.69 11.02 12.12
CA VAL A 228 -2.46 9.96 11.46
C VAL A 228 -3.95 10.24 11.50
N LEU A 229 -4.48 10.69 12.64
CA LEU A 229 -5.88 11.10 12.76
C LEU A 229 -6.20 12.33 11.89
N PHE A 230 -5.30 13.27 11.79
CA PHE A 230 -5.45 14.43 10.90
C PHE A 230 -5.56 13.98 9.44
N ILE A 231 -4.69 13.08 8.97
CA ILE A 231 -4.74 12.53 7.60
C ILE A 231 -6.07 11.80 7.36
N PHE A 232 -6.52 11.00 8.33
CA PHE A 232 -7.79 10.31 8.25
C PHE A 232 -8.97 11.30 8.06
N VAL A 233 -9.03 12.34 8.89
CA VAL A 233 -10.08 13.37 8.78
C VAL A 233 -9.97 14.16 7.47
N GLN A 234 -8.76 14.52 7.07
CA GLN A 234 -8.51 15.25 5.83
C GLN A 234 -8.97 14.45 4.60
N GLY A 235 -8.75 13.14 4.59
CA GLY A 235 -9.22 12.26 3.51
C GLY A 235 -10.74 12.27 3.34
N TYR A 236 -11.50 12.46 4.42
CA TYR A 236 -12.95 12.67 4.35
C TYR A 236 -13.33 14.05 3.84
N ILE A 237 -12.67 15.10 4.32
CA ILE A 237 -12.94 16.49 3.89
C ILE A 237 -12.65 16.68 2.39
N GLU A 238 -11.63 16.00 1.86
CA GLU A 238 -11.28 16.08 0.43
C GLU A 238 -12.23 15.27 -0.45
N LYS A 239 -12.90 14.25 0.11
CA LYS A 239 -13.77 13.37 -0.65
C LYS A 239 -15.23 13.85 -0.69
N PHE A 240 -15.71 14.48 0.39
CA PHE A 240 -17.08 14.95 0.59
C PHE A 240 -17.14 16.47 0.84
#